data_bec4883c8dcfcd2dcf85426555e51c51
#
_entry.id   bec4883c8dcfcd2dcf85426555e51c51
#
_cell.length_a   1.000
_cell.length_b   1.000
_cell.length_c   1.000
_cell.angle_alpha   90.00
_cell.angle_beta   90.00
_cell.angle_gamma   90.00
#
_symmetry.space_group_name_H-M   'P 1'
#
loop_
_entity.id
_entity.type
_entity.pdbx_description
1 polymer ?
#
loop_
_entity_poly.entity_id
_entity_poly.type
_entity_poly.pdbx_seq_one_letter_code
_entity_poly.pdbx_strand_id
1 'polypeptide(L)'
;LLTGANVSGEINQEEIFFDILVHLATLFAVLIYFFNDLKTIFTDFFESVRKKDYSSKNTKLVGYIALSTIITGVIGLLIKERVEFLTANPQIVCVLLFGTGIILLLSERMYRGNKELSLKTSILIAIAQGLAVFPGFSRSGLTISTALFCGMDRVQAARFSFLMSIPVIFLASLIYPLMELNFSQILTFNIKALAVGAVVSFVTGYLCIKYFMKLLGKLSLRSFGYYCLVASVAMF
;
A
#
# COMPACT_ATOMS: atom_id res chain seq x y z
N LEU A 1 -2.65 11.83 -1.98
CA LEU A 1 -1.61 12.78 -2.42
C LEU A 1 -2.28 14.02 -2.99
N LEU A 2 -2.76 14.86 -2.09
CA LEU A 2 -3.19 16.21 -2.45
C LEU A 2 -1.91 17.02 -2.61
N THR A 3 -1.64 17.47 -3.80
CA THR A 3 -0.59 18.44 -4.07
C THR A 3 -0.88 19.67 -3.22
N GLY A 4 -0.05 19.92 -2.21
CA GLY A 4 -0.12 21.12 -1.38
C GLY A 4 0.31 22.38 -2.16
N ALA A 5 -0.36 22.64 -3.27
CA ALA A 5 -0.20 23.89 -4.00
C ALA A 5 -1.32 24.84 -3.59
N ASN A 6 -1.00 25.86 -2.84
CA ASN A 6 -1.86 27.01 -2.67
C ASN A 6 -2.11 27.69 -4.02
N VAL A 7 -3.14 28.54 -4.11
CA VAL A 7 -3.50 29.34 -5.29
C VAL A 7 -2.32 30.17 -5.84
N SER A 8 -1.23 30.31 -5.09
CA SER A 8 0.06 30.94 -5.46
C SER A 8 1.08 29.99 -6.09
N GLY A 9 0.80 28.70 -6.21
CA GLY A 9 1.76 27.72 -6.79
C GLY A 9 2.94 27.36 -5.88
N GLU A 10 2.97 27.83 -4.64
CA GLU A 10 4.00 27.45 -3.67
C GLU A 10 3.64 26.13 -3.01
N ILE A 11 4.61 25.20 -2.94
CA ILE A 11 4.46 23.90 -2.27
C ILE A 11 4.37 24.16 -0.76
N ASN A 12 3.22 23.78 -0.15
CA ASN A 12 3.05 23.90 1.29
C ASN A 12 3.84 22.80 2.02
N GLN A 13 4.98 23.16 2.58
CA GLN A 13 5.89 22.27 3.28
C GLN A 13 5.22 21.56 4.48
N GLU A 14 4.29 22.24 5.16
CA GLU A 14 3.54 21.65 6.28
C GLU A 14 2.59 20.55 5.83
N GLU A 15 1.92 20.71 4.68
CA GLU A 15 1.05 19.67 4.09
C GLU A 15 1.85 18.43 3.68
N ILE A 16 3.01 18.61 3.04
CA ILE A 16 3.91 17.50 2.69
C ILE A 16 4.34 16.75 3.95
N PHE A 17 4.77 17.49 4.98
CA PHE A 17 5.20 16.88 6.23
C PHE A 17 4.05 16.14 6.92
N PHE A 18 2.84 16.72 6.91
CA PHE A 18 1.64 16.07 7.43
C PHE A 18 1.33 14.76 6.71
N ASP A 19 1.36 14.74 5.38
CA ASP A 19 1.12 13.53 4.58
C ASP A 19 2.11 12.42 4.91
N ILE A 20 3.40 12.77 5.03
CA ILE A 20 4.44 11.81 5.41
C ILE A 20 4.19 11.25 6.80
N LEU A 21 3.85 12.12 7.77
CA LEU A 21 3.59 11.73 9.15
C LEU A 21 2.39 10.78 9.26
N VAL A 22 1.31 11.06 8.52
CA VAL A 22 0.11 10.22 8.45
C VAL A 22 0.44 8.84 7.83
N HIS A 23 1.26 8.82 6.77
CA HIS A 23 1.73 7.57 6.16
C HIS A 23 2.58 6.74 7.12
N LEU A 24 3.51 7.37 7.86
CA LEU A 24 4.29 6.70 8.89
C LEU A 24 3.41 6.19 10.04
N ALA A 25 2.43 6.97 10.49
CA ALA A 25 1.49 6.56 11.54
C ALA A 25 0.69 5.30 11.11
N THR A 26 0.19 5.28 9.89
CA THR A 26 -0.51 4.09 9.34
C THR A 26 0.45 2.91 9.12
N LEU A 27 1.70 3.16 8.73
CA LEU A 27 2.73 2.12 8.65
C LEU A 27 2.99 1.49 10.02
N PHE A 28 3.09 2.29 11.09
CA PHE A 28 3.21 1.77 12.46
C PHE A 28 2.00 0.92 12.86
N ALA A 29 0.80 1.28 12.43
CA ALA A 29 -0.39 0.46 12.65
C ALA A 29 -0.27 -0.93 11.97
N VAL A 30 0.23 -0.98 10.74
CA VAL A 30 0.52 -2.24 10.03
C VAL A 30 1.57 -3.05 10.77
N LEU A 31 2.68 -2.43 11.19
CA LEU A 31 3.78 -3.10 11.91
C LEU A 31 3.28 -3.71 13.22
N ILE A 32 2.46 -3.00 13.98
CA ILE A 32 1.91 -3.50 15.24
C ILE A 32 0.92 -4.64 14.99
N TYR A 33 0.04 -4.50 13.99
CA TYR A 33 -0.91 -5.57 13.67
C TYR A 33 -0.21 -6.86 13.25
N PHE A 34 0.83 -6.78 12.41
CA PHE A 34 1.58 -7.91 11.91
C PHE A 34 2.84 -8.22 12.73
N PHE A 35 2.98 -7.69 13.94
CA PHE A 35 4.19 -7.81 14.76
C PHE A 35 4.62 -9.28 14.98
N ASN A 36 3.68 -10.15 15.34
CA ASN A 36 3.98 -11.58 15.54
C ASN A 36 4.37 -12.28 14.23
N ASP A 37 3.71 -11.93 13.12
CA ASP A 37 4.07 -12.43 11.79
C ASP A 37 5.49 -12.00 11.42
N LEU A 38 5.80 -10.73 11.58
CA LEU A 38 7.12 -10.17 11.30
C LEU A 38 8.20 -10.81 12.17
N LYS A 39 7.94 -10.94 13.48
CA LYS A 39 8.87 -11.62 14.40
C LYS A 39 9.20 -13.03 13.92
N THR A 40 8.18 -13.83 13.57
CA THR A 40 8.37 -15.20 13.08
C THR A 40 9.13 -15.21 11.75
N ILE A 41 8.76 -14.33 10.79
CA ILE A 41 9.44 -14.22 9.49
C ILE A 41 10.92 -13.88 9.67
N PHE A 42 11.25 -12.92 10.52
CA PHE A 42 12.62 -12.53 10.79
C PHE A 42 13.41 -13.64 11.50
N THR A 43 12.82 -14.28 12.51
CA THR A 43 13.48 -15.37 13.23
C THR A 43 13.82 -16.51 12.29
N ASP A 44 12.86 -16.97 11.48
CA ASP A 44 13.06 -18.05 10.51
C ASP A 44 14.08 -17.66 9.43
N PHE A 45 14.07 -16.42 8.99
CA PHE A 45 15.05 -15.93 8.01
C PHE A 45 16.48 -15.98 8.57
N PHE A 46 16.71 -15.46 9.78
CA PHE A 46 18.04 -15.47 10.39
C PHE A 46 18.52 -16.92 10.69
N GLU A 47 17.61 -17.80 11.12
CA GLU A 47 17.91 -19.22 11.32
C GLU A 47 18.29 -19.89 10.00
N SER A 48 17.56 -19.60 8.92
CA SER A 48 17.86 -20.12 7.57
C SER A 48 19.21 -19.65 7.06
N VAL A 49 19.57 -18.39 7.29
CA VAL A 49 20.89 -17.84 6.91
C VAL A 49 22.00 -18.55 7.70
N ARG A 50 21.78 -18.77 9.02
CA ARG A 50 22.78 -19.46 9.87
C ARG A 50 22.97 -20.91 9.45
N LYS A 51 21.87 -21.62 9.11
CA LYS A 51 21.90 -23.03 8.67
C LYS A 51 22.21 -23.21 7.19
N LYS A 52 22.28 -22.13 6.40
CA LYS A 52 22.39 -22.13 4.93
C LYS A 52 21.28 -22.94 4.24
N ASP A 53 20.11 -23.01 4.86
CA ASP A 53 18.93 -23.68 4.34
C ASP A 53 17.83 -22.64 4.04
N TYR A 54 17.64 -22.33 2.76
CA TYR A 54 16.69 -21.34 2.26
C TYR A 54 15.36 -21.95 1.80
N SER A 55 15.06 -23.18 2.18
CA SER A 55 13.86 -23.90 1.74
C SER A 55 12.59 -23.45 2.45
N SER A 56 12.69 -22.80 3.61
CA SER A 56 11.56 -22.42 4.44
C SER A 56 10.61 -21.44 3.73
N LYS A 57 9.31 -21.56 4.01
CA LYS A 57 8.27 -20.67 3.43
C LYS A 57 8.52 -19.20 3.80
N ASN A 58 8.92 -18.92 5.05
CA ASN A 58 9.15 -17.56 5.52
C ASN A 58 10.43 -16.93 4.91
N THR A 59 11.46 -17.72 4.68
CA THR A 59 12.67 -17.26 3.97
C THR A 59 12.37 -16.90 2.52
N LYS A 60 11.58 -17.72 1.81
CA LYS A 60 11.11 -17.40 0.46
C LYS A 60 10.22 -16.14 0.45
N LEU A 61 9.38 -15.98 1.49
CA LEU A 61 8.53 -14.79 1.64
C LEU A 61 9.37 -13.50 1.74
N VAL A 62 10.46 -13.50 2.51
CA VAL A 62 11.39 -12.36 2.60
C VAL A 62 11.97 -12.03 1.22
N GLY A 63 12.42 -13.05 0.47
CA GLY A 63 12.91 -12.88 -0.90
C GLY A 63 11.85 -12.29 -1.84
N TYR A 64 10.60 -12.74 -1.73
CA TYR A 64 9.48 -12.22 -2.52
C TYR A 64 9.15 -10.76 -2.15
N ILE A 65 9.19 -10.40 -0.87
CA ILE A 65 8.97 -9.02 -0.42
C ILE A 65 10.11 -8.12 -0.94
N ALA A 66 11.36 -8.53 -0.82
CA ALA A 66 12.50 -7.77 -1.30
C ALA A 66 12.44 -7.54 -2.82
N LEU A 67 12.18 -8.60 -3.60
CA LEU A 67 12.00 -8.51 -5.05
C LEU A 67 10.84 -7.59 -5.42
N SER A 68 9.71 -7.74 -4.72
CA SER A 68 8.52 -6.90 -4.94
C SER A 68 8.81 -5.43 -4.66
N THR A 69 9.60 -5.12 -3.63
CA THR A 69 10.02 -3.76 -3.30
C THR A 69 10.86 -3.15 -4.43
N ILE A 70 11.81 -3.92 -4.97
CA ILE A 70 12.65 -3.47 -6.10
C ILE A 70 11.78 -3.20 -7.34
N ILE A 71 10.93 -4.14 -7.72
CA ILE A 71 10.05 -4.00 -8.89
C ILE A 71 9.14 -2.77 -8.74
N THR A 72 8.48 -2.64 -7.58
CA THR A 72 7.60 -1.50 -7.30
C THR A 72 8.36 -0.18 -7.34
N GLY A 73 9.57 -0.13 -6.75
CA GLY A 73 10.42 1.06 -6.75
C GLY A 73 10.84 1.47 -8.15
N VAL A 74 11.29 0.51 -8.97
CA VAL A 74 11.67 0.77 -10.37
C VAL A 74 10.46 1.29 -11.17
N ILE A 75 9.30 0.64 -11.08
CA ILE A 75 8.10 1.11 -11.78
C ILE A 75 7.71 2.52 -11.29
N GLY A 76 7.68 2.75 -9.96
CA GLY A 76 7.34 4.05 -9.40
C GLY A 76 8.24 5.19 -9.90
N LEU A 77 9.55 4.94 -9.99
CA LEU A 77 10.51 5.92 -10.53
C LEU A 77 10.28 6.18 -12.01
N LEU A 78 10.01 5.14 -12.81
CA LEU A 78 9.77 5.28 -14.25
C LEU A 78 8.50 6.05 -14.59
N ILE A 79 7.48 6.00 -13.69
CA ILE A 79 6.19 6.64 -13.95
C ILE A 79 5.96 7.93 -13.16
N LYS A 80 6.96 8.40 -12.37
CA LYS A 80 6.82 9.57 -11.49
C LYS A 80 6.25 10.79 -12.22
N GLU A 81 6.81 11.18 -13.36
CA GLU A 81 6.36 12.33 -14.14
C GLU A 81 4.90 12.19 -14.63
N ARG A 82 4.49 10.96 -14.98
CA ARG A 82 3.12 10.67 -15.41
C ARG A 82 2.13 10.76 -14.24
N VAL A 83 2.56 10.39 -13.04
CA VAL A 83 1.75 10.51 -11.82
C VAL A 83 1.42 11.95 -11.53
N GLU A 84 2.40 12.86 -11.60
CA GLU A 84 2.21 14.30 -11.37
C GLU A 84 1.16 14.88 -12.35
N PHE A 85 1.29 14.56 -13.65
CA PHE A 85 0.32 14.99 -14.67
C PHE A 85 -1.10 14.46 -14.39
N LEU A 86 -1.25 13.20 -13.98
CA LEU A 86 -2.56 12.58 -13.73
C LEU A 86 -3.21 13.07 -12.44
N THR A 87 -2.41 13.41 -11.43
CA THR A 87 -2.90 13.95 -10.15
C THR A 87 -3.59 15.32 -10.35
N ALA A 88 -3.15 16.10 -11.32
CA ALA A 88 -3.75 17.38 -11.63
C ALA A 88 -5.16 17.27 -12.27
N ASN A 89 -5.60 16.06 -12.66
CA ASN A 89 -6.88 15.86 -13.32
C ASN A 89 -7.81 14.94 -12.50
N PRO A 90 -8.76 15.51 -11.72
CA PRO A 90 -9.67 14.74 -10.87
C PRO A 90 -10.51 13.70 -11.63
N GLN A 91 -10.88 13.95 -12.88
CA GLN A 91 -11.68 13.03 -13.69
C GLN A 91 -10.92 11.71 -13.96
N ILE A 92 -9.60 11.80 -14.20
CA ILE A 92 -8.76 10.61 -14.39
C ILE A 92 -8.71 9.79 -13.09
N VAL A 93 -8.62 10.44 -11.94
CA VAL A 93 -8.68 9.78 -10.63
C VAL A 93 -9.98 8.98 -10.47
N CYS A 94 -11.12 9.58 -10.84
CA CYS A 94 -12.41 8.88 -10.80
C CYS A 94 -12.45 7.67 -11.75
N VAL A 95 -11.94 7.80 -12.98
CA VAL A 95 -11.88 6.70 -13.95
C VAL A 95 -11.00 5.55 -13.43
N LEU A 96 -9.85 5.85 -12.81
CA LEU A 96 -8.96 4.83 -12.24
C LEU A 96 -9.57 4.14 -11.00
N LEU A 97 -10.32 4.90 -10.18
CA LEU A 97 -11.08 4.33 -9.07
C LEU A 97 -12.21 3.42 -9.57
N PHE A 98 -12.92 3.81 -10.63
CA PHE A 98 -13.90 2.97 -11.29
C PHE A 98 -13.28 1.66 -11.81
N GLY A 99 -12.11 1.75 -12.48
CA GLY A 99 -11.33 0.60 -12.90
C GLY A 99 -10.96 -0.34 -11.75
N THR A 100 -10.58 0.21 -10.59
CA THR A 100 -10.35 -0.58 -9.37
C THR A 100 -11.60 -1.37 -8.96
N GLY A 101 -12.77 -0.73 -8.99
CA GLY A 101 -14.04 -1.39 -8.67
C GLY A 101 -14.31 -2.59 -9.58
N ILE A 102 -14.13 -2.42 -10.89
CA ILE A 102 -14.29 -3.52 -11.87
C ILE A 102 -13.30 -4.65 -11.59
N ILE A 103 -12.02 -4.34 -11.37
CA ILE A 103 -10.98 -5.34 -11.10
C ILE A 103 -11.30 -6.15 -9.85
N LEU A 104 -11.78 -5.49 -8.76
CA LEU A 104 -12.21 -6.16 -7.54
C LEU A 104 -13.37 -7.13 -7.79
N LEU A 105 -14.39 -6.72 -8.54
CA LEU A 105 -15.54 -7.57 -8.86
C LEU A 105 -15.14 -8.77 -9.73
N LEU A 106 -14.29 -8.55 -10.73
CA LEU A 106 -13.80 -9.61 -11.62
C LEU A 106 -12.92 -10.60 -10.85
N SER A 107 -12.04 -10.13 -9.95
CA SER A 107 -11.19 -11.00 -9.15
C SER A 107 -11.99 -11.94 -8.25
N GLU A 108 -13.08 -11.44 -7.67
CA GLU A 108 -13.99 -12.26 -6.87
C GLU A 108 -14.80 -13.26 -7.71
N ARG A 109 -15.15 -12.92 -8.95
CA ARG A 109 -15.83 -13.87 -9.85
C ARG A 109 -14.91 -15.02 -10.26
N MET A 110 -13.60 -14.76 -10.41
CA MET A 110 -12.59 -15.74 -10.80
C MET A 110 -11.89 -16.42 -9.61
N TYR A 111 -12.29 -16.08 -8.39
CA TYR A 111 -11.67 -16.57 -7.17
C TYR A 111 -11.74 -18.11 -7.05
N ARG A 112 -10.59 -18.73 -6.76
CA ARG A 112 -10.47 -20.18 -6.53
C ARG A 112 -9.92 -20.53 -5.14
N GLY A 113 -8.97 -19.73 -4.62
CA GLY A 113 -8.45 -19.81 -3.26
C GLY A 113 -7.67 -21.08 -2.91
N ASN A 114 -7.02 -21.71 -3.88
CA ASN A 114 -6.36 -23.00 -3.71
C ASN A 114 -4.84 -23.01 -4.00
N LYS A 115 -4.26 -21.85 -4.33
CA LYS A 115 -2.83 -21.73 -4.65
C LYS A 115 -2.06 -20.97 -3.58
N GLU A 116 -0.84 -21.45 -3.33
CA GLU A 116 0.12 -20.74 -2.49
C GLU A 116 0.84 -19.64 -3.27
N LEU A 117 1.47 -18.71 -2.51
CA LEU A 117 2.33 -17.67 -3.06
C LEU A 117 3.53 -18.29 -3.79
N SER A 118 3.76 -17.88 -5.01
CA SER A 118 4.90 -18.29 -5.85
C SER A 118 5.69 -17.08 -6.32
N LEU A 119 6.91 -17.31 -6.83
CA LEU A 119 7.72 -16.24 -7.42
C LEU A 119 6.98 -15.50 -8.54
N LYS A 120 6.32 -16.23 -9.45
CA LYS A 120 5.53 -15.63 -10.53
C LYS A 120 4.40 -14.76 -9.99
N THR A 121 3.68 -15.26 -9.00
CA THR A 121 2.59 -14.52 -8.35
C THR A 121 3.12 -13.25 -7.66
N SER A 122 4.25 -13.33 -6.94
CA SER A 122 4.84 -12.16 -6.28
C SER A 122 5.27 -11.07 -7.27
N ILE A 123 5.82 -11.45 -8.43
CA ILE A 123 6.18 -10.51 -9.50
C ILE A 123 4.94 -9.81 -10.05
N LEU A 124 3.86 -10.55 -10.34
CA LEU A 124 2.62 -9.96 -10.85
C LEU A 124 1.99 -8.98 -9.84
N ILE A 125 1.99 -9.35 -8.55
CA ILE A 125 1.49 -8.47 -7.48
C ILE A 125 2.38 -7.23 -7.35
N ALA A 126 3.71 -7.37 -7.49
CA ALA A 126 4.65 -6.26 -7.45
C ALA A 126 4.43 -5.26 -8.59
N ILE A 127 4.17 -5.76 -9.81
CA ILE A 127 3.80 -4.93 -10.96
C ILE A 127 2.49 -4.19 -10.68
N ALA A 128 1.48 -4.89 -10.17
CA ALA A 128 0.21 -4.27 -9.78
C ALA A 128 0.39 -3.19 -8.70
N GLN A 129 1.29 -3.40 -7.73
CA GLN A 129 1.64 -2.40 -6.73
C GLN A 129 2.34 -1.18 -7.35
N GLY A 130 3.24 -1.39 -8.29
CA GLY A 130 3.91 -0.31 -9.02
C GLY A 130 2.91 0.53 -9.81
N LEU A 131 1.97 -0.10 -10.53
CA LEU A 131 0.90 0.60 -11.24
C LEU A 131 -0.07 1.32 -10.31
N ALA A 132 -0.24 0.85 -9.08
CA ALA A 132 -1.09 1.49 -8.08
C ALA A 132 -0.51 2.79 -7.49
N VAL A 133 0.64 3.26 -7.96
CA VAL A 133 1.16 4.61 -7.72
C VAL A 133 0.31 5.67 -8.43
N PHE A 134 -0.38 5.31 -9.53
CA PHE A 134 -1.31 6.23 -10.18
C PHE A 134 -2.48 6.58 -9.25
N PRO A 135 -2.78 7.89 -9.09
CA PRO A 135 -3.86 8.37 -8.23
C PRO A 135 -5.22 7.85 -8.71
N GLY A 136 -6.05 7.42 -7.78
CA GLY A 136 -7.34 6.78 -8.08
C GLY A 136 -7.30 5.25 -8.03
N PHE A 137 -6.18 4.63 -8.33
CA PHE A 137 -6.04 3.19 -8.06
C PHE A 137 -5.95 2.90 -6.57
N SER A 138 -6.75 1.95 -6.11
CA SER A 138 -6.57 1.39 -4.76
C SER A 138 -5.41 0.41 -4.77
N ARG A 139 -4.29 0.76 -4.09
CA ARG A 139 -3.11 -0.11 -4.02
C ARG A 139 -3.46 -1.50 -3.49
N SER A 140 -4.12 -1.59 -2.33
CA SER A 140 -4.56 -2.87 -1.76
C SER A 140 -5.60 -3.55 -2.66
N GLY A 141 -6.49 -2.80 -3.29
CA GLY A 141 -7.45 -3.32 -4.25
C GLY A 141 -6.78 -4.03 -5.43
N LEU A 142 -5.79 -3.40 -6.07
CA LEU A 142 -5.07 -4.00 -7.20
C LEU A 142 -4.21 -5.19 -6.79
N THR A 143 -3.43 -5.07 -5.70
CA THR A 143 -2.52 -6.14 -5.26
C THR A 143 -3.26 -7.37 -4.78
N ILE A 144 -4.33 -7.21 -4.00
CA ILE A 144 -5.16 -8.33 -3.54
C ILE A 144 -5.89 -8.96 -4.72
N SER A 145 -6.49 -8.16 -5.61
CA SER A 145 -7.17 -8.69 -6.79
C SER A 145 -6.23 -9.49 -7.69
N THR A 146 -5.00 -9.01 -7.91
CA THR A 146 -3.98 -9.74 -8.68
C THR A 146 -3.62 -11.07 -8.01
N ALA A 147 -3.49 -11.11 -6.69
CA ALA A 147 -3.27 -12.34 -5.95
C ALA A 147 -4.45 -13.33 -6.10
N LEU A 148 -5.70 -12.82 -6.06
CA LEU A 148 -6.90 -13.64 -6.27
C LEU A 148 -6.98 -14.20 -7.71
N PHE A 149 -6.65 -13.41 -8.73
CA PHE A 149 -6.54 -13.89 -10.12
C PHE A 149 -5.49 -15.00 -10.27
N CYS A 150 -4.40 -14.93 -9.48
CA CYS A 150 -3.41 -16.00 -9.42
C CYS A 150 -3.89 -17.23 -8.65
N GLY A 151 -5.05 -17.17 -8.00
CA GLY A 151 -5.67 -18.28 -7.26
C GLY A 151 -5.30 -18.35 -5.79
N MET A 152 -4.72 -17.30 -5.19
CA MET A 152 -4.43 -17.25 -3.76
C MET A 152 -5.70 -17.13 -2.92
N ASP A 153 -5.65 -17.60 -1.66
CA ASP A 153 -6.69 -17.33 -0.66
C ASP A 153 -6.76 -15.84 -0.29
N ARG A 154 -7.95 -15.33 0.06
CA ARG A 154 -8.20 -13.91 0.35
C ARG A 154 -7.34 -13.40 1.50
N VAL A 155 -7.25 -14.16 2.59
CA VAL A 155 -6.49 -13.77 3.79
C VAL A 155 -5.00 -13.76 3.48
N GLN A 156 -4.50 -14.78 2.75
CA GLN A 156 -3.11 -14.87 2.32
C GLN A 156 -2.75 -13.75 1.33
N ALA A 157 -3.64 -13.44 0.40
CA ALA A 157 -3.49 -12.35 -0.57
C ALA A 157 -3.35 -10.99 0.14
N ALA A 158 -4.26 -10.71 1.08
CA ALA A 158 -4.21 -9.47 1.87
C ALA A 158 -2.98 -9.42 2.78
N ARG A 159 -2.64 -10.52 3.46
CA ARG A 159 -1.44 -10.62 4.29
C ARG A 159 -0.19 -10.28 3.48
N PHE A 160 -0.01 -10.90 2.32
CA PHE A 160 1.14 -10.60 1.45
C PHE A 160 1.12 -9.16 0.96
N SER A 161 -0.03 -8.65 0.53
CA SER A 161 -0.20 -7.25 0.09
C SER A 161 0.23 -6.24 1.17
N PHE A 162 -0.17 -6.44 2.44
CA PHE A 162 0.23 -5.57 3.54
C PHE A 162 1.71 -5.71 3.88
N LEU A 163 2.24 -6.93 4.01
CA LEU A 163 3.65 -7.16 4.32
C LEU A 163 4.57 -6.58 3.25
N MET A 164 4.23 -6.77 1.96
CA MET A 164 4.97 -6.23 0.83
C MET A 164 4.97 -4.69 0.79
N SER A 165 3.92 -4.06 1.32
CA SER A 165 3.82 -2.61 1.36
C SER A 165 4.71 -1.94 2.40
N ILE A 166 5.10 -2.67 3.46
CA ILE A 166 5.90 -2.12 4.56
C ILE A 166 7.22 -1.50 4.06
N PRO A 167 8.11 -2.23 3.37
CA PRO A 167 9.36 -1.65 2.92
C PRO A 167 9.16 -0.53 1.89
N VAL A 168 8.15 -0.62 1.04
CA VAL A 168 7.87 0.42 0.03
C VAL A 168 7.43 1.72 0.68
N ILE A 169 6.48 1.68 1.63
CA ILE A 169 6.03 2.87 2.35
C ILE A 169 7.16 3.44 3.19
N PHE A 170 7.93 2.59 3.88
CA PHE A 170 9.06 3.02 4.69
C PHE A 170 10.10 3.77 3.85
N LEU A 171 10.52 3.20 2.71
CA LEU A 171 11.47 3.84 1.80
C LEU A 171 10.91 5.13 1.21
N ALA A 172 9.66 5.15 0.77
CA ALA A 172 9.03 6.35 0.26
C ALA A 172 8.96 7.45 1.32
N SER A 173 8.57 7.11 2.56
CA SER A 173 8.51 8.05 3.68
C SER A 173 9.87 8.54 4.16
N LEU A 174 10.96 7.85 3.82
CA LEU A 174 12.32 8.26 4.14
C LEU A 174 12.92 9.13 3.02
N ILE A 175 12.77 8.68 1.76
CA ILE A 175 13.41 9.32 0.60
C ILE A 175 12.72 10.63 0.24
N TYR A 176 11.40 10.66 0.21
CA TYR A 176 10.64 11.84 -0.21
C TYR A 176 10.90 13.09 0.65
N PRO A 177 10.92 13.01 2.01
CA PRO A 177 11.28 14.15 2.85
C PRO A 177 12.69 14.68 2.59
N LEU A 178 13.64 13.78 2.34
CA LEU A 178 15.04 14.16 2.09
C LEU A 178 15.20 14.94 0.77
N MET A 179 14.28 14.74 -0.17
CA MET A 179 14.32 15.39 -1.49
C MET A 179 13.54 16.71 -1.52
N GLU A 180 12.43 16.81 -0.78
CA GLU A 180 11.44 17.87 -0.96
C GLU A 180 11.29 18.80 0.26
N LEU A 181 11.71 18.35 1.48
CA LEU A 181 11.50 19.15 2.69
C LEU A 181 12.67 20.07 3.01
N ASN A 182 12.34 21.32 3.33
CA ASN A 182 13.27 22.23 3.98
C ASN A 182 13.17 22.10 5.50
N PHE A 183 14.12 21.37 6.09
CA PHE A 183 14.11 21.04 7.52
C PHE A 183 14.16 22.27 8.44
N SER A 184 14.60 23.44 7.95
CA SER A 184 14.62 24.68 8.74
C SER A 184 13.22 25.22 9.06
N GLN A 185 12.21 24.86 8.28
CA GLN A 185 10.83 25.30 8.45
C GLN A 185 10.00 24.42 9.37
N ILE A 186 10.47 23.22 9.73
CA ILE A 186 9.71 22.26 10.55
C ILE A 186 9.31 22.85 11.92
N LEU A 187 10.12 23.72 12.47
CA LEU A 187 9.84 24.37 13.77
C LEU A 187 8.68 25.37 13.73
N THR A 188 8.24 25.79 12.53
CA THR A 188 7.10 26.70 12.36
C THR A 188 5.77 25.96 12.22
N PHE A 189 5.78 24.64 12.10
CA PHE A 189 4.60 23.83 11.86
C PHE A 189 3.73 23.68 13.11
N ASN A 190 2.43 23.48 12.91
CA ASN A 190 1.49 23.28 14.00
C ASN A 190 1.63 21.86 14.60
N ILE A 191 2.56 21.69 15.54
CA ILE A 191 2.88 20.41 16.17
C ILE A 191 1.65 19.73 16.79
N LYS A 192 0.68 20.50 17.32
CA LYS A 192 -0.55 19.95 17.90
C LYS A 192 -1.43 19.29 16.82
N ALA A 193 -1.62 19.97 15.70
CA ALA A 193 -2.38 19.41 14.58
C ALA A 193 -1.70 18.16 14.00
N LEU A 194 -0.38 18.19 13.83
CA LEU A 194 0.43 17.05 13.38
C LEU A 194 0.30 15.85 14.32
N ALA A 195 0.43 16.07 15.64
CA ALA A 195 0.31 15.00 16.64
C ALA A 195 -1.09 14.37 16.65
N VAL A 196 -2.15 15.20 16.60
CA VAL A 196 -3.53 14.71 16.53
C VAL A 196 -3.75 13.89 15.24
N GLY A 197 -3.30 14.41 14.10
CA GLY A 197 -3.38 13.71 12.82
C GLY A 197 -2.68 12.36 12.84
N ALA A 198 -1.46 12.29 13.41
CA ALA A 198 -0.72 11.05 13.54
C ALA A 198 -1.44 10.02 14.44
N VAL A 199 -1.93 10.44 15.61
CA VAL A 199 -2.66 9.56 16.54
C VAL A 199 -3.96 9.03 15.91
N VAL A 200 -4.75 9.92 15.30
CA VAL A 200 -6.01 9.53 14.63
C VAL A 200 -5.72 8.55 13.50
N SER A 201 -4.71 8.82 12.66
CA SER A 201 -4.34 7.95 11.54
C SER A 201 -3.84 6.59 12.02
N PHE A 202 -3.04 6.56 13.08
CA PHE A 202 -2.58 5.31 13.69
C PHE A 202 -3.75 4.46 14.21
N VAL A 203 -4.62 5.05 15.03
CA VAL A 203 -5.76 4.33 15.63
C VAL A 203 -6.72 3.84 14.56
N THR A 204 -7.10 4.72 13.64
CA THR A 204 -8.01 4.37 12.54
C THR A 204 -7.39 3.30 11.64
N GLY A 205 -6.11 3.45 11.26
CA GLY A 205 -5.38 2.47 10.46
C GLY A 205 -5.33 1.10 11.12
N TYR A 206 -5.03 1.04 12.43
CA TYR A 206 -5.00 -0.23 13.18
C TYR A 206 -6.38 -0.90 13.23
N LEU A 207 -7.42 -0.15 13.53
CA LEU A 207 -8.79 -0.67 13.55
C LEU A 207 -9.23 -1.15 12.18
N CYS A 208 -8.97 -0.36 11.14
CA CYS A 208 -9.30 -0.72 9.76
C CYS A 208 -8.63 -2.04 9.34
N ILE A 209 -7.33 -2.21 9.58
CA ILE A 209 -6.60 -3.44 9.24
C ILE A 209 -7.18 -4.62 10.03
N LYS A 210 -7.36 -4.45 11.34
CA LYS A 210 -7.90 -5.50 12.23
C LYS A 210 -9.27 -6.01 11.76
N TYR A 211 -10.20 -5.09 11.48
CA TYR A 211 -11.54 -5.46 11.02
C TYR A 211 -11.53 -5.97 9.58
N PHE A 212 -10.74 -5.37 8.70
CA PHE A 212 -10.59 -5.81 7.32
C PHE A 212 -10.10 -7.27 7.24
N MET A 213 -9.02 -7.61 7.93
CA MET A 213 -8.48 -8.98 7.95
C MET A 213 -9.48 -9.99 8.53
N LYS A 214 -10.22 -9.59 9.57
CA LYS A 214 -11.30 -10.42 10.15
C LYS A 214 -12.46 -10.64 9.17
N LEU A 215 -12.83 -9.60 8.41
CA LEU A 215 -13.92 -9.66 7.45
C LEU A 215 -13.56 -10.49 6.21
N LEU A 216 -12.32 -10.41 5.71
CA LEU A 216 -11.86 -11.16 4.54
C LEU A 216 -11.97 -12.67 4.70
N GLY A 217 -11.86 -13.19 5.92
CA GLY A 217 -12.08 -14.60 6.20
C GLY A 217 -13.54 -15.04 6.04
N LYS A 218 -14.49 -14.11 5.99
CA LYS A 218 -15.94 -14.38 5.97
C LYS A 218 -16.68 -13.78 4.76
N LEU A 219 -16.21 -12.64 4.28
CA LEU A 219 -16.87 -11.85 3.25
C LEU A 219 -16.03 -11.77 1.97
N SER A 220 -16.71 -11.51 0.85
CA SER A 220 -16.06 -11.24 -0.42
C SER A 220 -15.67 -9.77 -0.55
N LEU A 221 -14.70 -9.47 -1.41
CA LEU A 221 -14.30 -8.10 -1.75
C LEU A 221 -15.32 -7.36 -2.63
N ARG A 222 -16.45 -8.00 -2.97
CA ARG A 222 -17.50 -7.40 -3.83
C ARG A 222 -18.01 -6.08 -3.27
N SER A 223 -18.22 -6.01 -1.94
CA SER A 223 -18.68 -4.79 -1.28
C SER A 223 -17.73 -3.61 -1.50
N PHE A 224 -16.41 -3.87 -1.47
CA PHE A 224 -15.40 -2.86 -1.77
C PHE A 224 -15.40 -2.48 -3.25
N GLY A 225 -15.63 -3.45 -4.15
CA GLY A 225 -15.79 -3.19 -5.57
C GLY A 225 -16.97 -2.26 -5.86
N TYR A 226 -18.15 -2.54 -5.29
CA TYR A 226 -19.32 -1.67 -5.42
C TYR A 226 -19.09 -0.29 -4.81
N TYR A 227 -18.42 -0.22 -3.65
CA TYR A 227 -18.04 1.07 -3.06
C TYR A 227 -17.19 1.92 -4.01
N CYS A 228 -16.15 1.33 -4.63
CA CYS A 228 -15.31 2.04 -5.59
C CYS A 228 -16.10 2.53 -6.81
N LEU A 229 -17.04 1.72 -7.34
CA LEU A 229 -17.88 2.11 -8.46
C LEU A 229 -18.81 3.28 -8.10
N VAL A 230 -19.50 3.20 -6.97
CA VAL A 230 -20.42 4.26 -6.53
C VAL A 230 -19.66 5.54 -6.21
N ALA A 231 -18.55 5.45 -5.46
CA ALA A 231 -17.73 6.60 -5.11
C ALA A 231 -17.15 7.29 -6.36
N SER A 232 -16.67 6.52 -7.34
CA SER A 232 -16.12 7.09 -8.57
C SER A 232 -17.16 7.86 -9.40
N VAL A 233 -18.40 7.34 -9.46
CA VAL A 233 -19.49 8.03 -10.16
C VAL A 233 -19.97 9.25 -9.40
N ALA A 234 -20.01 9.19 -8.06
CA ALA A 234 -20.44 10.32 -7.23
C ALA A 234 -19.42 11.49 -7.21
N MET A 235 -18.15 11.21 -7.51
CA MET A 235 -17.07 12.20 -7.51
C MET A 235 -16.74 12.72 -8.93
N PHE A 236 -17.29 12.09 -9.99
CA PHE A 236 -17.09 12.49 -11.39
C PHE A 236 -17.96 13.67 -11.75
#